data_cffdbba3960c6f0d9fde1c9507fa0256
#
_entry.id   cffdbba3960c6f0d9fde1c9507fa0256
#
_cell.length_a   1.000
_cell.length_b   1.000
_cell.length_c   1.000
_cell.angle_alpha   90.00
_cell.angle_beta   90.00
_cell.angle_gamma   90.00
#
_symmetry.space_group_name_H-M   'P 1'
#
loop_
_entity.id
_entity.type
_entity.pdbx_description
1 polymer ?
#
loop_
_entity_poly.entity_id
_entity_poly.type
_entity_poly.pdbx_seq_one_letter_code
_entity_poly.pdbx_strand_id
1 'polypeptide(L)'
;LTAPVRTAFFGLGHTNLSADLDQMIGFINVANYANNSNLLMAEWGAIRNIRFLLSSVGSVTPQASANGQDVYNIFLPGQESYDMVDLDGYSAQFIYAPPEIASPRLRLYQTAGWKMAQVFNITNTSWIINLRCTLAVAI
;
A
#
# COMPACT_ATOMS: atom_id res chain seq x y z
N LEU A 1 -18.53 19.34 1.85
CA LEU A 1 -18.35 17.94 1.43
C LEU A 1 -17.97 17.16 2.65
N THR A 2 -18.85 16.36 3.14
CA THR A 2 -18.51 15.33 4.11
C THR A 2 -17.43 14.43 3.48
N ALA A 3 -16.42 14.08 4.24
CA ALA A 3 -15.51 13.01 3.89
C ALA A 3 -16.32 11.88 3.27
N PRO A 4 -15.83 11.18 2.27
CA PRO A 4 -16.59 10.17 1.58
C PRO A 4 -17.08 9.11 2.57
N VAL A 5 -18.27 9.33 3.05
CA VAL A 5 -19.03 8.41 3.92
C VAL A 5 -19.60 7.27 3.08
N ARG A 6 -19.41 7.34 1.75
CA ARG A 6 -19.95 6.39 0.77
C ARG A 6 -18.83 5.49 0.26
N THR A 7 -19.23 4.39 -0.34
CA THR A 7 -18.36 3.53 -1.14
C THR A 7 -17.49 4.38 -2.07
N ALA A 8 -16.19 4.29 -1.90
CA ALA A 8 -15.21 4.99 -2.72
C ALA A 8 -14.16 3.99 -3.18
N PHE A 9 -13.58 4.25 -4.34
CA PHE A 9 -12.42 3.51 -4.80
C PHE A 9 -11.17 4.01 -4.08
N PHE A 10 -10.19 3.14 -3.92
CA PHE A 10 -8.91 3.48 -3.31
C PHE A 10 -7.87 3.63 -4.40
N GLY A 11 -7.11 4.73 -4.34
CA GLY A 11 -5.91 4.92 -5.15
C GLY A 11 -4.67 4.72 -4.28
N LEU A 12 -3.89 3.69 -4.56
CA LEU A 12 -2.67 3.38 -3.82
C LEU A 12 -1.47 3.96 -4.59
N GLY A 13 -0.77 4.92 -4.01
CA GLY A 13 0.35 5.60 -4.66
C GLY A 13 1.54 5.85 -3.74
N HIS A 14 2.59 6.44 -4.31
CA HIS A 14 3.78 6.84 -3.58
C HIS A 14 3.65 8.25 -3.00
N THR A 15 4.26 8.50 -1.84
CA THR A 15 4.23 9.80 -1.14
C THR A 15 4.76 10.96 -1.97
N ASN A 16 5.69 10.74 -2.91
CA ASN A 16 6.23 11.78 -3.78
C ASN A 16 5.18 12.42 -4.70
N LEU A 17 4.06 11.73 -4.92
CA LEU A 17 2.95 12.25 -5.74
C LEU A 17 2.07 13.27 -5.00
N SER A 18 2.30 13.51 -3.71
CA SER A 18 1.46 14.37 -2.88
C SER A 18 1.31 15.79 -3.46
N ALA A 19 2.41 16.40 -3.90
CA ALA A 19 2.40 17.76 -4.45
C ALA A 19 1.61 17.85 -5.77
N ASP A 20 1.73 16.84 -6.63
CA ASP A 20 1.02 16.80 -7.90
C ASP A 20 -0.49 16.54 -7.69
N LEU A 21 -0.84 15.71 -6.71
CA LEU A 21 -2.22 15.48 -6.34
C LEU A 21 -2.90 16.73 -5.78
N ASP A 22 -2.19 17.49 -4.95
CA ASP A 22 -2.73 18.74 -4.36
C ASP A 22 -3.02 19.81 -5.43
N GLN A 23 -2.35 19.77 -6.59
CA GLN A 23 -2.58 20.68 -7.72
C GLN A 23 -3.74 20.25 -8.63
N MET A 24 -4.29 19.03 -8.44
CA MET A 24 -5.38 18.56 -9.28
C MET A 24 -6.69 19.30 -9.01
N ILE A 25 -7.36 19.73 -10.07
CA ILE A 25 -8.66 20.42 -9.94
C ILE A 25 -9.70 19.51 -9.29
N GLY A 26 -10.25 20.00 -8.18
CA GLY A 26 -11.27 19.25 -7.42
C GLY A 26 -10.72 18.25 -6.41
N PHE A 27 -9.42 18.24 -6.19
CA PHE A 27 -8.80 17.47 -5.11
C PHE A 27 -9.11 18.13 -3.75
N ILE A 28 -9.50 17.34 -2.78
CA ILE A 28 -9.77 17.78 -1.41
C ILE A 28 -8.79 17.08 -0.50
N ASN A 29 -7.84 17.85 0.03
CA ASN A 29 -6.89 17.33 1.01
C ASN A 29 -7.61 16.96 2.32
N VAL A 30 -7.08 15.95 3.00
CA VAL A 30 -7.59 15.46 4.29
C VAL A 30 -7.78 16.58 5.33
N ALA A 31 -6.89 17.56 5.35
CA ALA A 31 -6.99 18.71 6.26
C ALA A 31 -8.29 19.53 6.08
N ASN A 32 -8.89 19.47 4.91
CA ASN A 32 -10.11 20.20 4.55
C ASN A 32 -11.39 19.34 4.66
N TYR A 33 -11.31 18.15 5.23
CA TYR A 33 -12.47 17.33 5.45
C TYR A 33 -13.36 17.89 6.57
N ALA A 34 -14.66 17.94 6.32
CA ALA A 34 -15.62 18.40 7.31
C ALA A 34 -15.78 17.44 8.50
N ASN A 35 -15.49 16.18 8.31
CA ASN A 35 -15.57 15.14 9.34
C ASN A 35 -14.39 14.16 9.22
N ASN A 36 -13.63 14.03 10.29
CA ASN A 36 -12.43 13.19 10.35
C ASN A 36 -12.67 11.80 10.95
N SER A 37 -13.91 11.46 11.30
CA SER A 37 -14.20 10.19 11.98
C SER A 37 -13.96 8.94 11.11
N ASN A 38 -13.95 9.09 9.78
CA ASN A 38 -13.80 7.99 8.83
C ASN A 38 -12.50 8.06 8.03
N LEU A 39 -11.48 8.71 8.57
CA LEU A 39 -10.16 8.76 7.95
C LEU A 39 -9.49 7.39 7.96
N LEU A 40 -8.88 7.05 6.83
CA LEU A 40 -8.03 5.89 6.72
C LEU A 40 -6.58 6.26 7.04
N MET A 41 -5.84 5.28 7.55
CA MET A 41 -4.40 5.43 7.77
C MET A 41 -3.71 5.71 6.42
N ALA A 42 -2.82 6.69 6.39
CA ALA A 42 -2.09 7.14 5.19
C ALA A 42 -2.97 7.78 4.09
N GLU A 43 -4.18 8.20 4.40
CA GLU A 43 -5.02 8.95 3.47
C GLU A 43 -4.49 10.37 3.28
N TRP A 44 -4.29 10.77 2.03
CA TRP A 44 -3.85 12.12 1.67
C TRP A 44 -5.00 13.03 1.28
N GLY A 45 -5.98 12.50 0.59
CA GLY A 45 -7.14 13.24 0.15
C GLY A 45 -8.03 12.46 -0.79
N ALA A 46 -9.02 13.12 -1.34
CA ALA A 46 -9.96 12.51 -2.25
C ALA A 46 -10.28 13.41 -3.44
N ILE A 47 -10.53 12.79 -4.59
CA ILE A 47 -11.10 13.44 -5.76
C ILE A 47 -12.35 12.68 -6.19
N ARG A 48 -13.50 13.36 -6.25
CA ARG A 48 -14.78 12.76 -6.58
C ARG A 48 -15.07 11.49 -5.74
N ASN A 49 -14.91 10.30 -6.31
CA ASN A 49 -15.19 9.01 -5.67
C ASN A 49 -13.93 8.16 -5.44
N ILE A 50 -12.75 8.76 -5.50
CA ILE A 50 -11.47 8.09 -5.30
C ILE A 50 -10.79 8.71 -4.08
N ARG A 51 -10.37 7.87 -3.13
CA ARG A 51 -9.56 8.25 -1.98
C ARG A 51 -8.13 7.80 -2.21
N PHE A 52 -7.18 8.70 -2.06
CA PHE A 52 -5.77 8.41 -2.25
C PHE A 52 -5.08 8.08 -0.94
N LEU A 53 -4.48 6.91 -0.92
CA LEU A 53 -3.65 6.41 0.17
C LEU A 53 -2.20 6.43 -0.33
N LEU A 54 -1.35 7.20 0.34
CA LEU A 54 0.04 7.36 -0.05
C LEU A 54 0.97 6.63 0.93
N SER A 55 1.92 5.91 0.37
CA SER A 55 2.93 5.19 1.13
C SER A 55 4.31 5.40 0.53
N SER A 56 5.34 5.46 1.37
CA SER A 56 6.74 5.49 0.92
C SER A 56 7.19 4.18 0.27
N VAL A 57 6.41 3.11 0.44
CA VAL A 57 6.64 1.79 -0.18
C VAL A 57 5.86 1.65 -1.50
N GLY A 58 5.22 2.73 -1.97
CA GLY A 58 4.48 2.75 -3.23
C GLY A 58 5.35 2.32 -4.42
N SER A 59 4.74 1.71 -5.42
CA SER A 59 5.44 1.18 -6.60
C SER A 59 6.06 2.29 -7.45
N VAL A 60 7.36 2.23 -7.62
CA VAL A 60 8.14 3.13 -8.49
C VAL A 60 8.95 2.29 -9.47
N THR A 61 8.91 2.65 -10.74
CA THR A 61 9.74 2.04 -11.78
C THR A 61 10.83 3.05 -12.14
N PRO A 62 12.08 2.81 -11.73
CA PRO A 62 13.15 3.79 -11.92
C PRO A 62 13.47 3.96 -13.40
N GLN A 63 13.71 5.21 -13.80
CA GLN A 63 14.15 5.59 -15.15
C GLN A 63 13.30 5.04 -16.31
N ALA A 64 12.02 4.75 -16.07
CA ALA A 64 11.15 4.12 -17.06
C ALA A 64 10.46 5.11 -18.01
N SER A 65 10.65 6.41 -17.80
CA SER A 65 10.17 7.46 -18.71
C SER A 65 11.12 7.64 -19.90
N ALA A 66 10.58 8.13 -21.00
CA ALA A 66 11.38 8.50 -22.18
C ALA A 66 12.51 9.51 -21.89
N ASN A 67 12.35 10.32 -20.86
CA ASN A 67 13.34 11.29 -20.40
C ASN A 67 14.25 10.79 -19.26
N GLY A 68 14.22 9.48 -18.94
CA GLY A 68 14.99 8.89 -17.86
C GLY A 68 14.48 9.25 -16.45
N GLN A 69 13.26 9.73 -16.32
CA GLN A 69 12.63 10.00 -15.03
C GLN A 69 11.97 8.75 -14.46
N ASP A 70 11.83 8.73 -13.16
CA ASP A 70 11.11 7.65 -12.45
C ASP A 70 9.61 7.71 -12.76
N VAL A 71 9.02 6.54 -12.96
CA VAL A 71 7.59 6.38 -13.19
C VAL A 71 6.94 5.85 -11.93
N TYR A 72 5.99 6.60 -11.43
CA TYR A 72 5.18 6.24 -10.28
C TYR A 72 3.90 5.54 -10.73
N ASN A 73 3.57 4.45 -10.05
CA ASN A 73 2.38 3.70 -10.34
C ASN A 73 1.32 4.00 -9.29
N ILE A 74 0.11 4.34 -9.73
CA ILE A 74 -1.07 4.47 -8.87
C ILE A 74 -2.00 3.32 -9.23
N PHE A 75 -2.24 2.44 -8.28
CA PHE A 75 -3.15 1.32 -8.45
C PHE A 75 -4.54 1.68 -7.94
N LEU A 76 -5.54 1.42 -8.77
CA LEU A 76 -6.96 1.59 -8.46
C LEU A 76 -7.61 0.20 -8.52
N PRO A 77 -7.61 -0.56 -7.42
CA PRO A 77 -8.27 -1.86 -7.38
C PRO A 77 -9.78 -1.70 -7.26
N GLY A 78 -10.50 -2.49 -8.03
CA GLY A 78 -11.93 -2.71 -7.83
C GLY A 78 -12.21 -3.72 -6.72
N GLN A 79 -13.47 -3.89 -6.39
CA GLN A 79 -13.88 -4.91 -5.43
C GLN A 79 -13.55 -6.31 -5.96
N GLU A 80 -13.00 -7.19 -5.11
CA GLU A 80 -12.64 -8.58 -5.45
C GLU A 80 -11.63 -8.72 -6.61
N SER A 81 -10.84 -7.66 -6.86
CA SER A 81 -9.85 -7.68 -7.93
C SER A 81 -8.59 -8.47 -7.58
N TYR A 82 -8.28 -8.60 -6.31
CA TYR A 82 -7.16 -9.37 -5.79
C TYR A 82 -7.54 -10.06 -4.49
N ASP A 83 -6.90 -11.18 -4.24
CA ASP A 83 -7.09 -11.98 -3.04
C ASP A 83 -5.76 -12.32 -2.37
N MET A 84 -5.81 -12.43 -1.06
CA MET A 84 -4.73 -12.98 -0.25
C MET A 84 -5.23 -14.30 0.34
N VAL A 85 -4.52 -15.37 0.03
CA VAL A 85 -4.81 -16.70 0.55
C VAL A 85 -3.78 -17.06 1.60
N ASP A 86 -4.25 -17.30 2.82
CA ASP A 86 -3.45 -17.85 3.91
C ASP A 86 -3.64 -19.37 3.96
N LEU A 87 -2.55 -20.06 4.25
CA LEU A 87 -2.63 -21.49 4.52
C LEU A 87 -3.07 -21.71 5.98
N ASP A 88 -4.16 -22.43 6.16
CA ASP A 88 -4.70 -22.73 7.49
C ASP A 88 -3.64 -23.40 8.38
N GLY A 89 -3.47 -22.89 9.59
CA GLY A 89 -2.42 -23.32 10.52
C GLY A 89 -1.01 -22.76 10.26
N TYR A 90 -0.81 -21.97 9.19
CA TYR A 90 0.47 -21.34 8.86
C TYR A 90 0.39 -19.81 8.80
N SER A 91 -0.50 -19.21 9.58
CA SER A 91 -0.50 -17.77 9.82
C SER A 91 0.85 -17.32 10.38
N ALA A 92 1.13 -16.02 10.36
CA ALA A 92 2.39 -15.48 10.85
C ALA A 92 2.67 -15.93 12.31
N GLN A 93 3.71 -16.75 12.49
CA GLN A 93 4.13 -17.28 13.78
C GLN A 93 5.53 -16.82 14.12
N PHE A 94 5.70 -16.32 15.32
CA PHE A 94 7.01 -16.11 15.91
C PHE A 94 7.46 -17.37 16.62
N ILE A 95 8.61 -17.90 16.24
CA ILE A 95 9.19 -19.11 16.82
C ILE A 95 10.45 -18.71 17.57
N TYR A 96 10.46 -18.97 18.86
CA TYR A 96 11.62 -18.78 19.72
C TYR A 96 12.03 -20.14 20.30
N ALA A 97 13.28 -20.51 20.08
CA ALA A 97 13.87 -21.70 20.68
C ALA A 97 14.95 -21.27 21.66
N PRO A 98 14.76 -21.48 22.98
CA PRO A 98 15.75 -21.19 23.99
C PRO A 98 16.99 -22.10 23.83
N PRO A 99 18.12 -21.79 24.47
CA PRO A 99 19.38 -22.54 24.32
C PRO A 99 19.24 -24.03 24.65
N GLU A 100 18.30 -24.38 25.50
CA GLU A 100 18.00 -25.77 25.89
C GLU A 100 17.44 -26.60 24.74
N ILE A 101 16.71 -25.95 23.80
CA ILE A 101 16.11 -26.59 22.64
C ILE A 101 17.00 -26.44 21.42
N ALA A 102 17.51 -25.24 21.16
CA ALA A 102 18.34 -24.94 20.00
C ALA A 102 19.74 -25.58 20.07
N SER A 103 20.31 -25.69 21.26
CA SER A 103 21.63 -26.25 21.51
C SER A 103 21.67 -27.06 22.81
N PRO A 104 21.01 -28.24 22.86
CA PRO A 104 20.77 -28.98 24.12
C PRO A 104 22.04 -29.44 24.83
N ARG A 105 23.13 -29.66 24.10
CA ARG A 105 24.39 -30.14 24.71
C ARG A 105 25.26 -29.03 25.30
N LEU A 106 25.34 -27.88 24.62
CA LEU A 106 26.29 -26.81 25.00
C LEU A 106 25.58 -25.53 25.45
N ARG A 107 24.30 -25.36 25.20
CA ARG A 107 23.49 -24.17 25.56
C ARG A 107 24.13 -22.85 25.11
N LEU A 108 24.81 -22.86 23.95
CA LEU A 108 25.62 -21.72 23.48
C LEU A 108 24.82 -20.68 22.72
N TYR A 109 23.73 -21.05 22.07
CA TYR A 109 22.96 -20.12 21.26
C TYR A 109 21.45 -20.39 21.37
N GLN A 110 20.71 -19.36 21.09
CA GLN A 110 19.26 -19.37 20.96
C GLN A 110 18.88 -18.96 19.55
N THR A 111 17.73 -19.41 19.07
CA THR A 111 17.23 -19.03 17.74
C THR A 111 15.86 -18.39 17.85
N ALA A 112 15.67 -17.34 17.05
CA ALA A 112 14.39 -16.68 16.86
C ALA A 112 14.10 -16.56 15.36
N GLY A 113 12.90 -16.85 14.96
CA GLY A 113 12.52 -16.78 13.56
C GLY A 113 11.04 -16.52 13.37
N TRP A 114 10.68 -16.11 12.18
CA TRP A 114 9.32 -15.96 11.73
C TRP A 114 9.02 -17.02 10.67
N LYS A 115 7.83 -17.59 10.75
CA LYS A 115 7.30 -18.50 9.73
C LYS A 115 5.93 -18.00 9.31
N MET A 116 5.73 -17.91 7.99
CA MET A 116 4.47 -17.49 7.40
C MET A 116 4.33 -18.14 6.02
N ALA A 117 3.12 -18.57 5.68
CA ALA A 117 2.79 -19.05 4.35
C ALA A 117 1.55 -18.31 3.84
N GLN A 118 1.75 -17.46 2.83
CA GLN A 118 0.67 -16.74 2.19
C GLN A 118 0.95 -16.54 0.71
N VAL A 119 -0.09 -16.45 -0.09
CA VAL A 119 -0.02 -16.20 -1.52
C VAL A 119 -0.94 -15.04 -1.88
N PHE A 120 -0.42 -14.11 -2.69
CA PHE A 120 -1.20 -13.04 -3.29
C PHE A 120 -1.55 -13.43 -4.72
N ASN A 121 -2.80 -13.29 -5.08
CA ASN A 121 -3.28 -13.58 -6.43
C ASN A 121 -4.16 -12.44 -6.95
N ILE A 122 -4.03 -12.15 -8.24
CA ILE A 122 -4.93 -11.22 -8.93
C ILE A 122 -6.06 -12.04 -9.52
N THR A 123 -7.25 -11.86 -8.97
CA THR A 123 -8.44 -12.62 -9.40
C THR A 123 -8.95 -12.14 -10.74
N ASN A 124 -8.97 -10.81 -10.95
CA ASN A 124 -9.41 -10.23 -12.21
C ASN A 124 -8.57 -9.02 -12.60
N THR A 125 -7.75 -9.18 -13.62
CA THR A 125 -6.87 -8.11 -14.14
C THR A 125 -7.64 -6.94 -14.74
N SER A 126 -8.86 -7.15 -15.23
CA SER A 126 -9.69 -6.10 -15.80
C SER A 126 -10.29 -5.15 -14.75
N TRP A 127 -10.24 -5.53 -13.47
CA TRP A 127 -10.77 -4.75 -12.37
C TRP A 127 -9.69 -3.96 -11.61
N ILE A 128 -8.46 -3.99 -12.10
CA ILE A 128 -7.36 -3.19 -11.57
C ILE A 128 -6.89 -2.23 -12.65
N ILE A 129 -6.92 -0.94 -12.33
CA ILE A 129 -6.37 0.11 -13.18
C ILE A 129 -5.01 0.52 -12.62
N ASN A 130 -3.99 0.52 -13.46
CA ASN A 130 -2.68 1.09 -13.14
C ASN A 130 -2.49 2.39 -13.91
N LEU A 131 -2.45 3.50 -13.19
CA LEU A 131 -2.10 4.80 -13.73
C LEU A 131 -0.59 5.01 -13.57
N ARG A 132 0.10 5.26 -14.65
CA ARG A 132 1.53 5.51 -14.68
C ARG A 132 1.78 6.99 -14.93
N CYS A 133 2.47 7.64 -14.03
CA CYS A 133 2.76 9.07 -14.10
C CYS A 133 4.22 9.34 -13.71
N THR A 134 4.74 10.45 -14.21
CA THR A 134 6.00 11.03 -13.77
C THR A 134 5.69 12.28 -12.95
N LEU A 135 6.60 12.68 -12.07
CA LEU A 135 6.45 13.92 -11.32
C LEU A 135 6.53 15.12 -12.27
N ALA A 136 5.68 16.14 -12.04
CA ALA A 136 5.71 17.38 -12.79
C ALA A 136 6.98 18.20 -12.48
N VAL A 137 7.50 18.07 -11.25
CA VAL A 137 8.76 18.71 -10.81
C VAL A 137 9.69 17.58 -10.35
N ALA A 138 10.88 17.51 -10.97
CA ALA A 138 11.93 16.62 -10.47
C ALA A 138 12.38 17.10 -9.08
N ILE A 139 12.27 16.23 -8.10
CA ILE A 139 12.75 16.45 -6.73
C ILE A 139 14.22 16.05 -6.65
#